data_6784de743406ea7cae3e1e9235364f20
#
_entry.id   6784de743406ea7cae3e1e9235364f20
#
_cell.length_a   1.000
_cell.length_b   1.000
_cell.length_c   1.000
_cell.angle_alpha   90.00
_cell.angle_beta   90.00
_cell.angle_gamma   90.00
#
_symmetry.space_group_name_H-M   'P 1'
#
loop_
_entity.id
_entity.type
_entity.pdbx_description
1 polymer ?
#
loop_
_entity_poly.entity_id
_entity_poly.type
_entity_poly.pdbx_seq_one_letter_code
_entity_poly.pdbx_strand_id
1 'polypeptide(L)'
;MLAALLSGCGADRAPTATSVQKSATAESSTATTASGAVRYLAMGDSLTQGVGAADEATGSFPALLAERWRADGCDVELLNTGVSGSTVEQLISEQLPQLEPFQPTIVTFQAGGNDLVYTVAVDDYRKNVQTVLDAATDSGARVVVFAQNEWFRAPAGQGYATAEQREEFDAVLIEEANAKGAEFADLRPLYAQQADDNLWVEDGIHPTPEAYAAWASEMADIIGTPCD
;
A
#
# COMPACT_ATOMS: atom_id res chain seq x y z
N MET A 1 60.52 -48.73 21.11
CA MET A 1 60.35 -49.61 22.30
C MET A 1 58.85 -49.87 22.41
N LEU A 2 58.56 -51.04 22.03
CA LEU A 2 58.14 -52.24 22.80
C LEU A 2 56.72 -52.07 23.29
N ALA A 3 55.83 -52.79 22.67
CA ALA A 3 55.35 -54.18 22.87
C ALA A 3 54.14 -54.14 23.79
N ALA A 4 53.08 -54.81 23.61
CA ALA A 4 52.63 -56.01 22.97
C ALA A 4 51.40 -56.50 23.77
N LEU A 5 50.43 -57.09 23.03
CA LEU A 5 49.72 -58.35 23.33
C LEU A 5 48.75 -58.36 24.56
N LEU A 6 47.59 -58.98 24.61
CA LEU A 6 46.97 -60.16 24.03
C LEU A 6 45.48 -60.19 24.36
N SER A 7 44.64 -60.56 23.42
CA SER A 7 43.73 -61.77 23.43
C SER A 7 42.74 -61.95 24.56
N GLY A 8 41.49 -62.21 24.21
CA GLY A 8 40.48 -62.87 25.01
C GLY A 8 39.17 -63.04 24.21
N CYS A 9 38.96 -64.21 23.64
CA CYS A 9 37.71 -64.65 23.03
C CYS A 9 36.65 -64.92 24.12
N GLY A 10 35.44 -64.62 23.78
CA GLY A 10 34.25 -65.04 24.52
C GLY A 10 33.01 -64.91 23.64
N ALA A 11 32.62 -66.03 23.04
CA ALA A 11 31.35 -66.21 22.37
C ALA A 11 30.25 -66.44 23.41
N ASP A 12 29.14 -65.71 23.30
CA ASP A 12 27.84 -66.25 23.73
C ASP A 12 26.67 -65.57 23.04
N ARG A 13 25.83 -66.42 22.57
CA ARG A 13 24.49 -66.48 22.05
C ARG A 13 23.60 -65.23 22.23
N ALA A 14 22.94 -64.86 21.12
CA ALA A 14 21.75 -64.02 20.99
C ALA A 14 20.51 -64.63 21.71
N PRO A 15 19.57 -63.79 22.07
CA PRO A 15 18.15 -64.06 21.84
C PRO A 15 17.50 -63.10 20.87
N THR A 16 16.75 -63.65 19.97
CA THR A 16 15.78 -63.06 19.08
C THR A 16 14.80 -62.17 19.86
N ALA A 17 14.77 -60.89 19.54
CA ALA A 17 13.69 -60.01 19.95
C ALA A 17 12.90 -59.59 18.73
N THR A 18 11.66 -59.94 18.73
CA THR A 18 10.58 -59.63 17.79
C THR A 18 10.42 -58.12 17.67
N SER A 19 10.66 -57.57 16.47
CA SER A 19 10.39 -56.17 16.17
C SER A 19 8.89 -55.99 15.97
N VAL A 20 8.27 -55.34 16.92
CA VAL A 20 6.93 -54.73 16.75
C VAL A 20 7.08 -53.50 15.92
N GLN A 21 6.65 -53.57 14.67
CA GLN A 21 6.59 -52.46 13.73
C GLN A 21 5.41 -51.57 14.13
N LYS A 22 5.72 -50.47 14.82
CA LYS A 22 4.76 -49.40 15.13
C LYS A 22 4.56 -48.58 13.85
N SER A 23 3.43 -48.80 13.19
CA SER A 23 3.00 -47.93 12.08
C SER A 23 2.85 -46.52 12.61
N ALA A 24 3.76 -45.62 12.21
CA ALA A 24 3.58 -44.20 12.38
C ALA A 24 2.62 -43.73 11.27
N THR A 25 1.41 -43.42 11.68
CA THR A 25 0.50 -42.62 10.87
C THR A 25 1.18 -41.25 10.64
N ALA A 26 1.57 -40.99 9.41
CA ALA A 26 1.99 -39.64 9.00
C ALA A 26 0.76 -38.75 9.06
N GLU A 27 0.69 -37.92 10.09
CA GLU A 27 -0.19 -36.75 10.06
C GLU A 27 0.33 -35.83 8.96
N SER A 28 -0.46 -35.76 7.89
CA SER A 28 -0.27 -34.75 6.83
C SER A 28 -0.54 -33.39 7.47
N SER A 29 0.50 -32.75 7.98
CA SER A 29 0.48 -31.37 8.32
C SER A 29 0.32 -30.63 6.98
N THR A 30 -0.90 -30.19 6.68
CA THR A 30 -1.12 -29.14 5.69
C THR A 30 -0.37 -27.93 6.21
N ALA A 31 0.83 -27.70 5.68
CA ALA A 31 1.51 -26.44 5.84
C ALA A 31 0.59 -25.38 5.23
N THR A 32 -0.12 -24.66 6.09
CA THR A 32 -0.69 -23.36 5.74
C THR A 32 0.53 -22.53 5.34
N THR A 33 0.67 -22.24 4.05
CA THR A 33 1.61 -21.23 3.60
C THR A 33 1.23 -19.96 4.34
N ALA A 34 2.04 -19.52 5.28
CA ALA A 34 1.89 -18.22 5.88
C ALA A 34 1.98 -17.23 4.71
N SER A 35 0.85 -16.61 4.37
CA SER A 35 0.83 -15.44 3.48
C SER A 35 1.83 -14.45 4.05
N GLY A 36 2.78 -13.95 3.24
CA GLY A 36 3.77 -12.98 3.70
C GLY A 36 3.05 -11.74 4.23
N ALA A 37 3.63 -11.05 5.20
CA ALA A 37 3.08 -9.80 5.71
C ALA A 37 2.88 -8.80 4.57
N VAL A 38 1.72 -8.16 4.52
CA VAL A 38 1.42 -7.07 3.60
C VAL A 38 2.12 -5.80 4.10
N ARG A 39 3.10 -5.32 3.35
CA ARG A 39 3.83 -4.09 3.66
C ARG A 39 3.27 -2.98 2.79
N TYR A 40 2.36 -2.21 3.36
CA TYR A 40 1.64 -1.17 2.66
C TYR A 40 2.31 0.20 2.84
N LEU A 41 2.85 0.76 1.75
CA LEU A 41 3.36 2.13 1.69
C LEU A 41 2.32 3.04 1.03
N ALA A 42 1.85 4.04 1.74
CA ALA A 42 0.97 5.06 1.19
C ALA A 42 1.76 6.36 0.97
N MET A 43 1.84 6.80 -0.28
CA MET A 43 2.53 8.03 -0.69
C MET A 43 1.52 9.05 -1.21
N GLY A 44 1.69 10.31 -0.81
CA GLY A 44 0.81 11.38 -1.26
C GLY A 44 0.93 12.67 -0.45
N ASP A 45 -0.13 13.44 -0.51
CA ASP A 45 -0.23 14.76 0.12
C ASP A 45 -1.10 14.74 1.41
N SER A 46 -1.79 15.84 1.70
CA SER A 46 -2.68 15.96 2.88
C SER A 46 -3.81 14.95 2.89
N LEU A 47 -4.30 14.51 1.73
CA LEU A 47 -5.35 13.53 1.63
C LEU A 47 -4.86 12.15 2.07
N THR A 48 -3.63 11.79 1.71
CA THR A 48 -2.96 10.56 2.15
C THR A 48 -2.57 10.65 3.63
N GLN A 49 -2.05 11.81 4.09
CA GLN A 49 -1.79 12.06 5.51
C GLN A 49 -3.06 11.85 6.34
N GLY A 50 -4.22 12.27 5.83
CA GLY A 50 -5.51 12.15 6.50
C GLY A 50 -5.95 13.44 7.17
N VAL A 51 -5.53 14.60 6.65
CA VAL A 51 -6.00 15.91 7.15
C VAL A 51 -7.52 15.98 7.01
N GLY A 52 -8.21 16.32 8.09
CA GLY A 52 -9.67 16.28 8.18
C GLY A 52 -10.22 15.05 8.89
N ALA A 53 -9.45 13.98 9.05
CA ALA A 53 -9.82 12.87 9.91
C ALA A 53 -9.83 13.29 11.39
N ALA A 54 -10.61 12.60 12.21
CA ALA A 54 -10.63 12.87 13.66
C ALA A 54 -9.28 12.58 14.34
N ASP A 55 -8.53 11.63 13.80
CA ASP A 55 -7.16 11.27 14.14
C ASP A 55 -6.51 10.78 12.83
N GLU A 56 -5.49 11.48 12.37
CA GLU A 56 -4.82 11.17 11.09
C GLU A 56 -4.19 9.76 11.08
N ALA A 57 -3.66 9.31 12.22
CA ALA A 57 -2.99 8.01 12.31
C ALA A 57 -3.96 6.82 12.15
N THR A 58 -5.23 7.00 12.51
CA THR A 58 -6.24 5.92 12.52
C THR A 58 -7.40 6.17 11.57
N GLY A 59 -7.64 7.42 11.19
CA GLY A 59 -8.77 7.84 10.37
C GLY A 59 -8.43 8.27 8.94
N SER A 60 -7.16 8.31 8.57
CA SER A 60 -6.77 8.50 7.16
C SER A 60 -7.23 7.32 6.31
N PHE A 61 -7.49 7.54 5.00
CA PHE A 61 -7.91 6.43 4.14
C PHE A 61 -6.89 5.27 4.12
N PRO A 62 -5.55 5.49 4.15
CA PRO A 62 -4.61 4.37 4.22
C PRO A 62 -4.73 3.56 5.52
N ALA A 63 -4.97 4.22 6.64
CA ALA A 63 -5.15 3.54 7.92
C ALA A 63 -6.44 2.70 7.94
N LEU A 64 -7.54 3.27 7.45
CA LEU A 64 -8.83 2.58 7.34
C LEU A 64 -8.77 1.40 6.36
N LEU A 65 -8.07 1.55 5.23
CA LEU A 65 -7.85 0.48 4.26
C LEU A 65 -7.01 -0.66 4.87
N ALA A 66 -5.93 -0.32 5.56
CA ALA A 66 -5.11 -1.30 6.27
C ALA A 66 -5.90 -2.05 7.36
N GLU A 67 -6.78 -1.34 8.08
CA GLU A 67 -7.65 -1.97 9.08
C GLU A 67 -8.66 -2.91 8.45
N ARG A 68 -9.23 -2.56 7.30
CA ARG A 68 -10.10 -3.44 6.54
C ARG A 68 -9.38 -4.72 6.13
N TRP A 69 -8.17 -4.64 5.57
CA TRP A 69 -7.38 -5.81 5.21
C TRP A 69 -7.00 -6.67 6.43
N ARG A 70 -6.74 -6.06 7.58
CA ARG A 70 -6.54 -6.80 8.85
C ARG A 70 -7.80 -7.54 9.27
N ALA A 71 -8.96 -6.91 9.13
CA ALA A 71 -10.25 -7.56 9.42
C ALA A 71 -10.53 -8.74 8.48
N ASP A 72 -10.04 -8.68 7.24
CA ASP A 72 -10.12 -9.75 6.25
C ASP A 72 -9.04 -10.84 6.47
N GLY A 73 -8.19 -10.71 7.48
CA GLY A 73 -7.22 -11.72 7.93
C GLY A 73 -5.78 -11.50 7.47
N CYS A 74 -5.45 -10.37 6.82
CA CYS A 74 -4.08 -10.04 6.45
C CYS A 74 -3.26 -9.54 7.66
N ASP A 75 -1.97 -9.91 7.68
CA ASP A 75 -0.98 -9.26 8.55
C ASP A 75 -0.44 -8.02 7.82
N VAL A 76 -0.89 -6.82 8.21
CA VAL A 76 -0.59 -5.56 7.50
C VAL A 76 0.29 -4.65 8.34
N GLU A 77 1.47 -4.32 7.80
CA GLU A 77 2.32 -3.22 8.25
C GLU A 77 2.08 -2.01 7.35
N LEU A 78 1.59 -0.91 7.90
CA LEU A 78 1.35 0.35 7.18
C LEU A 78 2.45 1.36 7.46
N LEU A 79 3.02 1.94 6.40
CA LEU A 79 3.80 3.16 6.44
C LEU A 79 3.08 4.23 5.63
N ASN A 80 2.44 5.17 6.30
CA ASN A 80 1.84 6.34 5.67
C ASN A 80 2.89 7.47 5.64
N THR A 81 3.30 7.88 4.45
CA THR A 81 4.29 8.93 4.22
C THR A 81 3.68 10.22 3.68
N GLY A 82 2.35 10.32 3.65
CA GLY A 82 1.64 11.50 3.19
C GLY A 82 2.06 12.76 3.96
N VAL A 83 2.28 13.86 3.23
CA VAL A 83 2.67 15.15 3.80
C VAL A 83 1.79 16.26 3.21
N SER A 84 1.10 16.98 4.09
CA SER A 84 0.21 18.08 3.70
C SER A 84 0.95 19.15 2.89
N GLY A 85 0.39 19.54 1.76
CA GLY A 85 0.94 20.55 0.88
C GLY A 85 2.00 20.05 -0.12
N SER A 86 2.39 18.78 -0.07
CA SER A 86 3.41 18.24 -0.98
C SER A 86 2.95 18.21 -2.43
N THR A 87 3.81 18.70 -3.31
CA THR A 87 3.77 18.42 -4.76
C THR A 87 4.40 17.05 -5.05
N VAL A 88 4.23 16.53 -6.27
CA VAL A 88 4.89 15.28 -6.69
C VAL A 88 6.42 15.41 -6.65
N GLU A 89 6.99 16.58 -6.96
CA GLU A 89 8.44 16.82 -6.86
C GLU A 89 8.93 16.66 -5.41
N GLN A 90 8.20 17.20 -4.44
CA GLN A 90 8.55 17.06 -3.03
C GLN A 90 8.39 15.60 -2.55
N LEU A 91 7.35 14.90 -3.02
CA LEU A 91 7.17 13.49 -2.74
C LEU A 91 8.36 12.65 -3.23
N ILE A 92 8.92 12.95 -4.41
CA ILE A 92 10.13 12.29 -4.92
C ILE A 92 11.30 12.43 -3.94
N SER A 93 11.50 13.60 -3.38
CA SER A 93 12.64 13.86 -2.48
C SER A 93 12.43 13.33 -1.06
N GLU A 94 11.19 13.28 -0.57
CA GLU A 94 10.88 13.04 0.84
C GLU A 94 10.31 11.64 1.10
N GLN A 95 9.52 11.09 0.16
CA GLN A 95 8.77 9.86 0.36
C GLN A 95 9.35 8.66 -0.41
N LEU A 96 9.81 8.84 -1.65
CA LEU A 96 10.45 7.75 -2.41
C LEU A 96 11.63 7.09 -1.69
N PRO A 97 12.47 7.80 -0.91
CA PRO A 97 13.54 7.16 -0.16
C PRO A 97 13.07 6.09 0.85
N GLN A 98 11.76 6.03 1.15
CA GLN A 98 11.21 5.02 2.04
C GLN A 98 11.01 3.66 1.34
N LEU A 99 11.01 3.59 0.01
CA LEU A 99 10.84 2.33 -0.73
C LEU A 99 11.90 1.29 -0.36
N GLU A 100 13.18 1.69 -0.36
CA GLU A 100 14.28 0.77 -0.11
C GLU A 100 14.26 0.21 1.33
N PRO A 101 14.21 1.00 2.41
CA PRO A 101 14.20 0.46 3.78
C PRO A 101 12.90 -0.25 4.13
N PHE A 102 11.77 0.21 3.59
CA PHE A 102 10.47 -0.39 3.90
C PHE A 102 10.16 -1.63 3.06
N GLN A 103 10.68 -1.76 1.84
CA GLN A 103 10.41 -2.89 0.92
C GLN A 103 8.93 -3.24 0.82
N PRO A 104 8.08 -2.34 0.31
CA PRO A 104 6.64 -2.54 0.26
C PRO A 104 6.26 -3.71 -0.65
N THR A 105 5.14 -4.38 -0.33
CA THR A 105 4.46 -5.32 -1.23
C THR A 105 3.34 -4.65 -2.00
N ILE A 106 2.80 -3.56 -1.46
CA ILE A 106 1.80 -2.71 -2.11
C ILE A 106 2.12 -1.24 -1.85
N VAL A 107 1.97 -0.43 -2.88
CA VAL A 107 2.14 1.03 -2.83
C VAL A 107 0.86 1.68 -3.33
N THR A 108 0.32 2.65 -2.60
CA THR A 108 -0.66 3.58 -3.14
C THR A 108 -0.01 4.94 -3.39
N PHE A 109 -0.38 5.57 -4.51
CA PHE A 109 0.11 6.89 -4.86
C PHE A 109 -1.06 7.81 -5.23
N GLN A 110 -1.14 8.94 -4.54
CA GLN A 110 -2.15 9.97 -4.76
C GLN A 110 -1.54 11.34 -4.51
N ALA A 111 -1.35 12.13 -5.57
CA ALA A 111 -0.87 13.52 -5.49
C ALA A 111 -1.20 14.27 -6.78
N GLY A 112 -0.97 15.58 -6.79
CA GLY A 112 -1.20 16.45 -7.94
C GLY A 112 -2.08 17.67 -7.65
N GLY A 113 -2.85 17.64 -6.55
CA GLY A 113 -3.66 18.79 -6.14
C GLY A 113 -2.80 20.02 -5.83
N ASN A 114 -1.73 19.85 -5.09
CA ASN A 114 -0.80 20.94 -4.81
C ASN A 114 -0.01 21.39 -6.05
N ASP A 115 0.29 20.47 -6.98
CA ASP A 115 0.90 20.82 -8.26
C ASP A 115 0.01 21.78 -9.04
N LEU A 116 -1.32 21.57 -9.04
CA LEU A 116 -2.28 22.51 -9.63
C LEU A 116 -2.30 23.85 -8.88
N VAL A 117 -2.33 23.83 -7.55
CA VAL A 117 -2.29 25.06 -6.71
C VAL A 117 -1.05 25.88 -7.00
N TYR A 118 0.11 25.24 -7.14
CA TYR A 118 1.39 25.88 -7.43
C TYR A 118 1.63 26.10 -8.94
N THR A 119 0.65 25.82 -9.78
CA THR A 119 0.72 26.02 -11.25
C THR A 119 1.89 25.31 -11.91
N VAL A 120 2.20 24.09 -11.46
CA VAL A 120 3.19 23.21 -12.08
C VAL A 120 2.75 22.91 -13.52
N ALA A 121 3.67 23.04 -14.48
CA ALA A 121 3.36 22.73 -15.86
C ALA A 121 3.05 21.22 -16.01
N VAL A 122 2.06 20.88 -16.84
CA VAL A 122 1.62 19.49 -17.04
C VAL A 122 2.77 18.55 -17.49
N ASP A 123 3.71 19.04 -18.31
CA ASP A 123 4.88 18.29 -18.74
C ASP A 123 5.85 17.98 -17.58
N ASP A 124 5.97 18.88 -16.60
CA ASP A 124 6.81 18.67 -15.42
C ASP A 124 6.10 17.75 -14.43
N TYR A 125 4.78 17.91 -14.24
CA TYR A 125 3.96 16.95 -13.50
C TYR A 125 4.11 15.53 -14.08
N ARG A 126 4.01 15.39 -15.42
CA ARG A 126 4.19 14.10 -16.11
C ARG A 126 5.55 13.46 -15.79
N LYS A 127 6.64 14.21 -15.89
CA LYS A 127 7.99 13.71 -15.57
C LYS A 127 8.10 13.25 -14.11
N ASN A 128 7.51 14.02 -13.21
CA ASN A 128 7.51 13.68 -11.79
C ASN A 128 6.70 12.40 -11.52
N VAL A 129 5.50 12.27 -12.11
CA VAL A 129 4.68 11.05 -12.03
C VAL A 129 5.43 9.85 -12.60
N GLN A 130 6.10 9.97 -13.75
CA GLN A 130 6.94 8.91 -14.31
C GLN A 130 8.03 8.48 -13.34
N THR A 131 8.71 9.43 -12.71
CA THR A 131 9.77 9.15 -11.73
C THR A 131 9.23 8.36 -10.53
N VAL A 132 8.06 8.74 -10.00
CA VAL A 132 7.42 8.03 -8.89
C VAL A 132 7.02 6.62 -9.29
N LEU A 133 6.37 6.47 -10.44
CA LEU A 133 5.88 5.16 -10.90
C LEU A 133 7.01 4.23 -11.27
N ASP A 134 8.08 4.71 -11.91
CA ASP A 134 9.29 3.92 -12.20
C ASP A 134 9.88 3.38 -10.89
N ALA A 135 10.13 4.25 -9.90
CA ALA A 135 10.70 3.81 -8.63
C ALA A 135 9.80 2.83 -7.87
N ALA A 136 8.48 3.08 -7.86
CA ALA A 136 7.53 2.23 -7.15
C ALA A 136 7.39 0.85 -7.83
N THR A 137 7.30 0.78 -9.17
CA THR A 137 7.20 -0.49 -9.89
C THR A 137 8.51 -1.27 -9.88
N ASP A 138 9.65 -0.59 -9.98
CA ASP A 138 10.98 -1.21 -9.88
C ASP A 138 11.26 -1.82 -8.50
N SER A 139 10.55 -1.38 -7.45
CA SER A 139 10.61 -2.01 -6.13
C SER A 139 10.01 -3.41 -6.08
N GLY A 140 9.26 -3.80 -7.11
CA GLY A 140 8.52 -5.06 -7.19
C GLY A 140 7.18 -5.05 -6.44
N ALA A 141 6.75 -3.92 -5.90
CA ALA A 141 5.46 -3.77 -5.25
C ALA A 141 4.32 -3.73 -6.28
N ARG A 142 3.14 -4.16 -5.88
CA ARG A 142 1.90 -3.83 -6.57
C ARG A 142 1.63 -2.34 -6.39
N VAL A 143 1.50 -1.59 -7.48
CA VAL A 143 1.31 -0.14 -7.44
C VAL A 143 -0.11 0.22 -7.85
N VAL A 144 -0.80 0.96 -6.99
CA VAL A 144 -2.15 1.45 -7.24
C VAL A 144 -2.15 2.98 -7.16
N VAL A 145 -2.61 3.61 -8.21
CA VAL A 145 -2.73 5.07 -8.29
C VAL A 145 -4.20 5.47 -8.37
N PHE A 146 -4.52 6.64 -7.88
CA PHE A 146 -5.87 7.21 -7.99
C PHE A 146 -5.82 8.72 -8.09
N ALA A 147 -6.83 9.27 -8.76
CA ALA A 147 -6.96 10.68 -9.00
C ALA A 147 -7.14 11.47 -7.69
N GLN A 148 -6.91 12.77 -7.77
CA GLN A 148 -7.28 13.71 -6.72
C GLN A 148 -8.81 13.76 -6.57
N ASN A 149 -9.29 14.02 -5.35
CA ASN A 149 -10.70 14.33 -5.15
C ASN A 149 -11.06 15.69 -5.82
N GLU A 150 -12.32 16.08 -5.74
CA GLU A 150 -12.79 17.34 -6.34
C GLU A 150 -12.61 18.54 -5.40
N TRP A 151 -11.45 18.64 -4.74
CA TRP A 151 -11.11 19.70 -3.77
C TRP A 151 -11.30 21.12 -4.32
N PHE A 152 -11.13 21.33 -5.63
CA PHE A 152 -11.34 22.61 -6.30
C PHE A 152 -12.81 23.06 -6.27
N ARG A 153 -13.77 22.15 -5.98
CA ARG A 153 -15.19 22.45 -5.73
C ARG A 153 -15.47 22.81 -4.28
N ALA A 154 -14.56 22.46 -3.37
CA ALA A 154 -14.68 22.76 -1.95
C ALA A 154 -14.67 24.30 -1.70
N PRO A 155 -15.32 24.79 -0.63
CA PRO A 155 -15.42 26.24 -0.36
C PRO A 155 -14.09 26.98 -0.38
N ALA A 156 -13.01 26.40 0.18
CA ALA A 156 -11.68 27.00 0.19
C ALA A 156 -10.82 26.61 -1.03
N GLY A 157 -11.26 25.67 -1.85
CA GLY A 157 -10.56 25.20 -3.04
C GLY A 157 -10.90 26.00 -4.32
N GLN A 158 -12.00 26.76 -4.28
CA GLN A 158 -12.48 27.49 -5.44
C GLN A 158 -11.47 28.54 -5.94
N GLY A 159 -11.24 28.52 -7.27
CA GLY A 159 -10.35 29.47 -7.94
C GLY A 159 -8.88 29.05 -8.03
N TYR A 160 -8.49 27.93 -7.41
CA TYR A 160 -7.13 27.39 -7.54
C TYR A 160 -6.95 26.47 -8.75
N ALA A 161 -7.99 25.77 -9.15
CA ALA A 161 -7.98 24.92 -10.33
C ALA A 161 -9.37 24.87 -10.98
N THR A 162 -9.41 24.44 -12.24
CA THR A 162 -10.65 24.16 -12.98
C THR A 162 -10.83 22.65 -13.16
N ALA A 163 -12.04 22.22 -13.51
CA ALA A 163 -12.32 20.82 -13.84
C ALA A 163 -11.42 20.35 -15.01
N GLU A 164 -11.23 21.18 -16.02
CA GLU A 164 -10.40 20.84 -17.18
C GLU A 164 -8.94 20.63 -16.81
N GLN A 165 -8.38 21.46 -15.92
CA GLN A 165 -7.00 21.30 -15.44
C GLN A 165 -6.86 20.01 -14.62
N ARG A 166 -7.84 19.70 -13.77
CA ARG A 166 -7.86 18.42 -13.02
C ARG A 166 -7.94 17.23 -13.98
N GLU A 167 -8.82 17.28 -15.01
CA GLU A 167 -8.95 16.23 -16.02
C GLU A 167 -7.65 16.03 -16.80
N GLU A 168 -6.91 17.10 -17.10
CA GLU A 168 -5.59 17.03 -17.77
C GLU A 168 -4.58 16.29 -16.89
N PHE A 169 -4.54 16.56 -15.58
CA PHE A 169 -3.65 15.87 -14.64
C PHE A 169 -4.07 14.43 -14.43
N ASP A 170 -5.36 14.14 -14.33
CA ASP A 170 -5.88 12.77 -14.25
C ASP A 170 -5.51 11.95 -15.51
N ALA A 171 -5.61 12.57 -16.71
CA ALA A 171 -5.24 11.91 -17.94
C ALA A 171 -3.77 11.52 -17.96
N VAL A 172 -2.87 12.40 -17.48
CA VAL A 172 -1.45 12.09 -17.31
C VAL A 172 -1.27 10.91 -16.36
N LEU A 173 -1.90 10.93 -15.20
CA LEU A 173 -1.78 9.88 -14.20
C LEU A 173 -2.24 8.52 -14.74
N ILE A 174 -3.38 8.47 -15.43
CA ILE A 174 -3.93 7.26 -16.04
C ILE A 174 -3.01 6.74 -17.14
N GLU A 175 -2.52 7.61 -18.02
CA GLU A 175 -1.62 7.25 -19.11
C GLU A 175 -0.32 6.66 -18.59
N GLU A 176 0.32 7.32 -17.62
CA GLU A 176 1.58 6.86 -17.06
C GLU A 176 1.41 5.60 -16.21
N ALA A 177 0.32 5.46 -15.45
CA ALA A 177 -0.01 4.22 -14.74
C ALA A 177 -0.09 3.03 -15.71
N ASN A 178 -0.86 3.18 -16.79
CA ASN A 178 -0.99 2.14 -17.82
C ASN A 178 0.35 1.82 -18.47
N ALA A 179 1.17 2.82 -18.77
CA ALA A 179 2.48 2.63 -19.40
C ALA A 179 3.48 1.88 -18.52
N LYS A 180 3.35 2.03 -17.18
CA LYS A 180 4.25 1.43 -16.18
C LYS A 180 3.69 0.16 -15.55
N GLY A 181 2.49 -0.28 -15.93
CA GLY A 181 1.85 -1.47 -15.36
C GLY A 181 1.32 -1.27 -13.94
N ALA A 182 1.14 -0.02 -13.52
CA ALA A 182 0.42 0.31 -12.28
C ALA A 182 -1.09 0.26 -12.52
N GLU A 183 -1.83 -0.06 -11.46
CA GLU A 183 -3.29 -0.08 -11.49
C GLU A 183 -3.86 1.31 -11.24
N PHE A 184 -4.88 1.70 -11.99
CA PHE A 184 -5.62 2.92 -11.69
C PHE A 184 -6.94 2.57 -11.00
N ALA A 185 -7.09 2.98 -9.74
CA ALA A 185 -8.34 2.86 -8.99
C ALA A 185 -9.22 4.11 -9.25
N ASP A 186 -10.34 3.93 -9.93
CA ASP A 186 -11.21 5.04 -10.31
C ASP A 186 -12.23 5.40 -9.22
N LEU A 187 -11.84 6.27 -8.30
CA LEU A 187 -12.70 6.82 -7.25
C LEU A 187 -13.43 8.13 -7.67
N ARG A 188 -13.26 8.60 -8.90
CA ARG A 188 -13.84 9.89 -9.34
C ARG A 188 -15.36 9.99 -9.17
N PRO A 189 -16.16 8.93 -9.39
CA PRO A 189 -17.61 9.00 -9.10
C PRO A 189 -17.89 9.24 -7.61
N LEU A 190 -17.12 8.63 -6.72
CA LEU A 190 -17.25 8.81 -5.27
C LEU A 190 -16.80 10.22 -4.84
N TYR A 191 -15.75 10.75 -5.46
CA TYR A 191 -15.28 12.11 -5.21
C TYR A 191 -16.30 13.17 -5.66
N ALA A 192 -16.95 12.94 -6.80
CA ALA A 192 -18.02 13.81 -7.26
C ALA A 192 -19.20 13.82 -6.27
N GLN A 193 -19.61 12.63 -5.78
CA GLN A 193 -20.64 12.51 -4.75
C GLN A 193 -20.27 13.21 -3.45
N GLN A 194 -19.02 13.04 -2.99
CA GLN A 194 -18.48 13.73 -1.80
C GLN A 194 -18.62 15.27 -1.94
N ALA A 195 -18.29 15.79 -3.12
CA ALA A 195 -18.38 17.21 -3.39
C ALA A 195 -19.84 17.70 -3.48
N ASP A 196 -20.74 16.91 -4.09
CA ASP A 196 -22.18 17.20 -4.15
C ASP A 196 -22.83 17.21 -2.78
N ASP A 197 -22.42 16.31 -1.89
CA ASP A 197 -22.90 16.21 -0.51
C ASP A 197 -22.19 17.19 0.44
N ASN A 198 -21.25 17.98 -0.07
CA ASN A 198 -20.48 18.97 0.70
C ASN A 198 -19.77 18.36 1.92
N LEU A 199 -19.16 17.18 1.75
CA LEU A 199 -18.47 16.47 2.82
C LEU A 199 -17.04 17.00 3.05
N TRP A 200 -16.95 18.24 3.47
CA TRP A 200 -15.72 18.96 3.81
C TRP A 200 -15.69 19.31 5.30
N VAL A 201 -14.49 19.25 5.91
CA VAL A 201 -14.32 19.73 7.29
C VAL A 201 -14.31 21.26 7.36
N GLU A 202 -14.17 21.83 8.57
CA GLU A 202 -14.25 23.27 8.83
C GLU A 202 -13.26 24.11 8.00
N ASP A 203 -12.10 23.53 7.61
CA ASP A 203 -11.13 24.24 6.76
C ASP A 203 -11.62 24.46 5.32
N GLY A 204 -12.72 23.81 4.94
CA GLY A 204 -13.40 23.99 3.68
C GLY A 204 -12.65 23.43 2.46
N ILE A 205 -11.70 22.48 2.66
CA ILE A 205 -10.95 21.86 1.58
C ILE A 205 -10.71 20.35 1.78
N HIS A 206 -10.51 19.90 3.02
CA HIS A 206 -10.24 18.50 3.29
C HIS A 206 -11.52 17.68 3.54
N PRO A 207 -11.51 16.38 3.20
CA PRO A 207 -12.66 15.50 3.38
C PRO A 207 -13.01 15.30 4.85
N THR A 208 -14.30 15.04 5.10
CA THR A 208 -14.74 14.60 6.43
C THR A 208 -14.25 13.18 6.74
N PRO A 209 -14.24 12.75 8.02
CA PRO A 209 -13.96 11.36 8.38
C PRO A 209 -14.87 10.35 7.66
N GLU A 210 -16.13 10.72 7.41
CA GLU A 210 -17.10 9.91 6.68
C GLU A 210 -16.67 9.71 5.21
N ALA A 211 -16.18 10.76 4.54
CA ALA A 211 -15.68 10.66 3.19
C ALA A 211 -14.43 9.76 3.11
N TYR A 212 -13.49 9.87 4.04
CA TYR A 212 -12.34 8.97 4.11
C TYR A 212 -12.74 7.51 4.31
N ALA A 213 -13.75 7.23 5.14
CA ALA A 213 -14.24 5.88 5.34
C ALA A 213 -14.86 5.30 4.06
N ALA A 214 -15.60 6.12 3.31
CA ALA A 214 -16.16 5.72 2.01
C ALA A 214 -15.04 5.44 0.98
N TRP A 215 -13.99 6.27 0.93
CA TRP A 215 -12.83 6.05 0.06
C TRP A 215 -12.14 4.73 0.38
N ALA A 216 -11.85 4.47 1.65
CA ALA A 216 -11.20 3.23 2.06
C ALA A 216 -12.03 1.99 1.73
N SER A 217 -13.36 2.09 1.84
CA SER A 217 -14.27 1.00 1.47
C SER A 217 -14.23 0.72 -0.04
N GLU A 218 -14.36 1.74 -0.86
CA GLU A 218 -14.30 1.61 -2.32
C GLU A 218 -12.95 1.10 -2.80
N MET A 219 -11.84 1.60 -2.20
CA MET A 219 -10.51 1.11 -2.50
C MET A 219 -10.34 -0.37 -2.14
N ALA A 220 -10.90 -0.82 -1.01
CA ALA A 220 -10.85 -2.23 -0.63
C ALA A 220 -11.60 -3.11 -1.65
N ASP A 221 -12.73 -2.64 -2.16
CA ASP A 221 -13.50 -3.36 -3.17
C ASP A 221 -12.78 -3.43 -4.52
N ILE A 222 -12.07 -2.36 -4.91
CA ILE A 222 -11.29 -2.30 -6.16
C ILE A 222 -10.00 -3.12 -6.06
N ILE A 223 -9.24 -2.94 -4.98
CA ILE A 223 -7.92 -3.56 -4.80
C ILE A 223 -8.05 -5.03 -4.41
N GLY A 224 -9.10 -5.39 -3.67
CA GLY A 224 -9.28 -6.71 -3.07
C GLY A 224 -8.39 -6.94 -1.86
N THR A 225 -8.29 -8.19 -1.42
CA THR A 225 -7.50 -8.60 -0.26
C THR A 225 -6.05 -8.92 -0.71
N PRO A 226 -5.04 -8.15 -0.31
CA PRO A 226 -3.69 -8.25 -0.88
C PRO A 226 -2.88 -9.46 -0.37
N CYS A 227 -3.42 -10.25 0.56
CA CYS A 227 -2.77 -11.43 1.12
C CYS A 227 -3.34 -12.77 0.62
N ASP A 228 -4.23 -12.76 -0.36
CA ASP A 228 -4.84 -13.95 -0.97
C ASP A 228 -3.92 -14.64 -1.99
#